data_e3de44b7293904b705fbc2e523695165
#
_entry.id   e3de44b7293904b705fbc2e523695165
#
_cell.length_a   1.000
_cell.length_b   1.000
_cell.length_c   1.000
_cell.angle_alpha   90.00
_cell.angle_beta   90.00
_cell.angle_gamma   90.00
#
_symmetry.space_group_name_H-M   'P 1'
#
loop_
_entity.id
_entity.type
_entity.pdbx_description
1 polymer ?
#
loop_
_entity_poly.entity_id
_entity_poly.type
_entity_poly.pdbx_seq_one_letter_code
_entity_poly.pdbx_strand_id
1 'polypeptide(L)'
;MIEAKNLSKSFDNIKALDNINAIIRDGDVFGLIGTNGAGKSTFLKVLAGILKPDSGEILIDDENVFENIMAKEKFFYISDDQFFFSNTTPKEIIKFYTSVYRDFDVKKCQDILKALDLDINRKVNTFSKGMKKQLCIAIGVAANTRYLLCDETFDGLDPVMRQAVKSLFAKEMDERGLTPIIASHNLRELEDICDHVGLLHKGGILLSKDVSDMKLNIHKVQCVFEKDFDMERLKELDIMQVKNSGRVHTITIKGNEEDIREKMESFAPVSYEMMGLSLEEIFISETEVYGYDIKKLIF
;
A
#
# COMPACT_ATOMS: atom_id res chain seq x y z
N MET A 1 8.87 -15.33 1.73
CA MET A 1 7.63 -15.13 0.94
C MET A 1 6.42 -15.35 1.85
N ILE A 2 5.36 -14.55 1.70
CA ILE A 2 4.09 -14.74 2.41
C ILE A 2 3.01 -15.16 1.42
N GLU A 3 2.21 -16.16 1.77
CA GLU A 3 1.16 -16.70 0.94
C GLU A 3 -0.15 -16.85 1.72
N ALA A 4 -1.22 -16.21 1.25
CA ALA A 4 -2.58 -16.41 1.74
C ALA A 4 -3.33 -17.33 0.77
N LYS A 5 -3.93 -18.42 1.29
CA LYS A 5 -4.65 -19.42 0.51
C LYS A 5 -6.10 -19.55 0.98
N ASN A 6 -7.04 -19.17 0.11
CA ASN A 6 -8.49 -19.28 0.33
C ASN A 6 -8.94 -18.73 1.69
N LEU A 7 -8.29 -17.63 2.11
CA LEU A 7 -8.41 -17.06 3.44
C LEU A 7 -9.76 -16.39 3.63
N SER A 8 -10.51 -16.81 4.65
CA SER A 8 -11.78 -16.18 5.01
C SER A 8 -11.86 -15.89 6.51
N LYS A 9 -12.50 -14.76 6.84
CA LYS A 9 -12.75 -14.34 8.22
C LYS A 9 -14.05 -13.57 8.32
N SER A 10 -14.91 -13.96 9.25
CA SER A 10 -16.18 -13.30 9.53
C SER A 10 -16.24 -12.86 11.00
N PHE A 11 -17.01 -11.81 11.24
CA PHE A 11 -17.41 -11.35 12.56
C PHE A 11 -18.94 -11.30 12.56
N ASP A 12 -19.57 -12.16 13.31
CA ASP A 12 -21.02 -12.37 13.29
C ASP A 12 -21.52 -12.55 11.83
N ASN A 13 -22.33 -11.65 11.33
CA ASN A 13 -22.88 -11.67 9.98
C ASN A 13 -22.06 -10.92 8.94
N ILE A 14 -20.91 -10.35 9.33
CA ILE A 14 -20.04 -9.54 8.44
C ILE A 14 -18.87 -10.39 7.99
N LYS A 15 -18.79 -10.66 6.68
CA LYS A 15 -17.65 -11.31 6.04
C LYS A 15 -16.55 -10.28 5.80
N ALA A 16 -15.59 -10.22 6.70
CA ALA A 16 -14.50 -9.25 6.63
C ALA A 16 -13.40 -9.65 5.64
N LEU A 17 -13.19 -10.98 5.45
CA LEU A 17 -12.36 -11.55 4.39
C LEU A 17 -13.13 -12.69 3.74
N ASP A 18 -13.11 -12.75 2.41
CA ASP A 18 -13.84 -13.73 1.61
C ASP A 18 -12.94 -14.34 0.54
N ASN A 19 -12.46 -15.56 0.80
CA ASN A 19 -11.66 -16.36 -0.14
C ASN A 19 -10.44 -15.60 -0.70
N ILE A 20 -9.69 -14.91 0.15
CA ILE A 20 -8.51 -14.13 -0.22
C ILE A 20 -7.39 -15.08 -0.65
N ASN A 21 -6.84 -14.82 -1.84
CA ASN A 21 -5.61 -15.42 -2.32
C ASN A 21 -4.62 -14.30 -2.65
N ALA A 22 -3.46 -14.32 -2.03
CA ALA A 22 -2.42 -13.29 -2.22
C ALA A 22 -1.04 -13.88 -2.02
N ILE A 23 -0.08 -13.39 -2.80
CA ILE A 23 1.33 -13.69 -2.67
C ILE A 23 2.08 -12.38 -2.46
N ILE A 24 2.87 -12.31 -1.40
CA ILE A 24 3.75 -11.18 -1.08
C ILE A 24 5.18 -11.66 -1.23
N ARG A 25 5.88 -11.10 -2.20
CA ARG A 25 7.27 -11.45 -2.51
C ARG A 25 8.21 -10.79 -1.52
N ASP A 26 9.35 -11.43 -1.29
CA ASP A 26 10.40 -10.87 -0.45
C ASP A 26 11.11 -9.73 -1.16
N GLY A 27 11.41 -8.67 -0.41
CA GLY A 27 12.12 -7.49 -0.91
C GLY A 27 11.24 -6.50 -1.66
N ASP A 28 9.97 -6.82 -1.94
CA ASP A 28 9.02 -5.88 -2.55
C ASP A 28 8.22 -5.14 -1.48
N VAL A 29 7.82 -3.91 -1.76
CA VAL A 29 6.81 -3.20 -0.95
C VAL A 29 5.42 -3.60 -1.44
N PHE A 30 4.66 -4.28 -0.59
CA PHE A 30 3.28 -4.65 -0.88
C PHE A 30 2.30 -3.63 -0.30
N GLY A 31 1.55 -2.95 -1.18
CA GLY A 31 0.48 -2.02 -0.82
C GLY A 31 -0.88 -2.71 -0.76
N LEU A 32 -1.53 -2.76 0.39
CA LEU A 32 -2.90 -3.22 0.54
C LEU A 32 -3.86 -2.03 0.59
N ILE A 33 -4.61 -1.85 -0.49
CA ILE A 33 -5.47 -0.69 -0.71
C ILE A 33 -6.93 -1.08 -0.52
N GLY A 34 -7.73 -0.15 -0.03
CA GLY A 34 -9.18 -0.33 0.10
C GLY A 34 -9.81 0.71 0.99
N THR A 35 -11.11 0.90 0.85
CA THR A 35 -11.88 1.83 1.70
C THR A 35 -11.88 1.38 3.16
N ASN A 36 -12.32 2.28 4.05
CA ASN A 36 -12.56 1.89 5.45
C ASN A 36 -13.61 0.78 5.50
N GLY A 37 -13.34 -0.26 6.29
CA GLY A 37 -14.18 -1.44 6.37
C GLY A 37 -13.98 -2.47 5.25
N ALA A 38 -13.05 -2.26 4.30
CA ALA A 38 -12.77 -3.24 3.23
C ALA A 38 -12.14 -4.56 3.72
N GLY A 39 -11.60 -4.60 4.96
CA GLY A 39 -10.97 -5.78 5.54
C GLY A 39 -9.45 -5.70 5.69
N LYS A 40 -8.80 -4.57 5.34
CA LYS A 40 -7.33 -4.39 5.39
C LYS A 40 -6.72 -4.74 6.75
N SER A 41 -7.19 -4.09 7.82
CA SER A 41 -6.71 -4.37 9.19
C SER A 41 -7.01 -5.79 9.63
N THR A 42 -8.13 -6.39 9.17
CA THR A 42 -8.46 -7.79 9.44
C THR A 42 -7.44 -8.72 8.76
N PHE A 43 -7.10 -8.45 7.50
CA PHE A 43 -6.07 -9.20 6.78
C PHE A 43 -4.72 -9.13 7.49
N LEU A 44 -4.27 -7.93 7.86
CA LEU A 44 -3.00 -7.77 8.59
C LEU A 44 -3.02 -8.45 9.96
N LYS A 45 -4.15 -8.42 10.69
CA LYS A 45 -4.28 -9.10 11.98
C LYS A 45 -4.30 -10.63 11.85
N VAL A 46 -4.88 -11.17 10.76
CA VAL A 46 -4.79 -12.61 10.49
C VAL A 46 -3.36 -12.98 10.08
N LEU A 47 -2.70 -12.15 9.23
CA LEU A 47 -1.31 -12.30 8.88
C LEU A 47 -0.37 -12.24 10.09
N ALA A 48 -0.68 -11.38 11.07
CA ALA A 48 0.05 -11.31 12.33
C ALA A 48 -0.29 -12.44 13.32
N GLY A 49 -1.17 -13.38 12.95
CA GLY A 49 -1.63 -14.45 13.84
C GLY A 49 -2.33 -13.94 15.11
N ILE A 50 -2.85 -12.70 15.09
CA ILE A 50 -3.68 -12.11 16.15
C ILE A 50 -5.11 -12.65 16.05
N LEU A 51 -5.60 -12.80 14.81
CA LEU A 51 -6.90 -13.37 14.52
C LEU A 51 -6.72 -14.72 13.83
N LYS A 52 -7.48 -15.73 14.32
CA LYS A 52 -7.59 -17.02 13.64
C LYS A 52 -8.50 -16.87 12.42
N PRO A 53 -8.10 -17.34 11.22
CA PRO A 53 -9.02 -17.43 10.09
C PRO A 53 -10.13 -18.45 10.35
N ASP A 54 -11.29 -18.26 9.71
CA ASP A 54 -12.39 -19.22 9.79
C ASP A 54 -12.18 -20.37 8.78
N SER A 55 -11.54 -20.07 7.64
CA SER A 55 -11.06 -21.05 6.66
C SER A 55 -9.85 -20.52 5.90
N GLY A 56 -9.14 -21.43 5.23
CA GLY A 56 -7.88 -21.12 4.55
C GLY A 56 -6.72 -20.99 5.52
N GLU A 57 -5.59 -20.53 5.02
CA GLU A 57 -4.36 -20.38 5.80
C GLU A 57 -3.50 -19.21 5.32
N ILE A 58 -2.62 -18.74 6.20
CA ILE A 58 -1.51 -17.85 5.85
C ILE A 58 -0.21 -18.56 6.21
N LEU A 59 0.69 -18.60 5.22
CA LEU A 59 2.01 -19.18 5.34
C LEU A 59 3.07 -18.07 5.23
N ILE A 60 4.09 -18.14 6.09
CA ILE A 60 5.33 -17.36 5.98
C ILE A 60 6.46 -18.36 5.81
N ASP A 61 7.09 -18.39 4.62
CA ASP A 61 8.12 -19.37 4.27
C ASP A 61 7.63 -20.80 4.53
N ASP A 62 6.45 -21.15 4.01
CA ASP A 62 5.76 -22.45 4.13
C ASP A 62 5.30 -22.83 5.55
N GLU A 63 5.49 -21.95 6.55
CA GLU A 63 5.03 -22.18 7.92
C GLU A 63 3.75 -21.42 8.22
N ASN A 64 2.72 -22.11 8.77
CA ASN A 64 1.50 -21.47 9.21
C ASN A 64 1.76 -20.50 10.36
N VAL A 65 1.18 -19.31 10.27
CA VAL A 65 1.43 -18.21 11.24
C VAL A 65 0.66 -18.39 12.55
N PHE A 66 -0.55 -18.97 12.50
CA PHE A 66 -1.39 -19.05 13.67
C PHE A 66 -0.78 -19.97 14.73
N GLU A 67 -0.61 -19.44 15.96
CA GLU A 67 0.04 -20.13 17.10
C GLU A 67 1.46 -20.64 16.86
N ASN A 68 2.18 -20.09 15.86
CA ASN A 68 3.55 -20.46 15.55
C ASN A 68 4.53 -19.34 15.92
N ILE A 69 5.35 -19.57 16.96
CA ILE A 69 6.31 -18.58 17.45
C ILE A 69 7.39 -18.30 16.40
N MET A 70 7.89 -19.31 15.71
CA MET A 70 8.95 -19.17 14.70
C MET A 70 8.50 -18.30 13.53
N ALA A 71 7.25 -18.44 13.09
CA ALA A 71 6.67 -17.58 12.08
C ALA A 71 6.48 -16.15 12.59
N LYS A 72 6.09 -15.97 13.87
CA LYS A 72 5.88 -14.66 14.49
C LYS A 72 7.17 -13.88 14.73
N GLU A 73 8.31 -14.53 14.90
CA GLU A 73 9.61 -13.87 14.98
C GLU A 73 10.04 -13.20 13.67
N LYS A 74 9.43 -13.60 12.53
CA LYS A 74 9.79 -13.09 11.21
C LYS A 74 9.19 -11.71 10.88
N PHE A 75 8.25 -11.20 11.68
CA PHE A 75 7.60 -9.92 11.39
C PHE A 75 7.39 -9.04 12.63
N PHE A 76 7.23 -7.74 12.36
CA PHE A 76 6.75 -6.76 13.33
C PHE A 76 5.44 -6.14 12.82
N TYR A 77 4.43 -5.99 13.69
CA TYR A 77 3.14 -5.42 13.34
C TYR A 77 2.94 -4.04 13.98
N ILE A 78 2.77 -3.02 13.17
CA ILE A 78 2.41 -1.66 13.57
C ILE A 78 0.90 -1.50 13.36
N SER A 79 0.14 -1.45 14.45
CA SER A 79 -1.30 -1.22 14.42
C SER A 79 -1.63 0.25 14.17
N ASP A 80 -2.77 0.54 13.54
CA ASP A 80 -3.28 1.92 13.45
C ASP A 80 -3.59 2.50 14.83
N ASP A 81 -4.20 1.70 15.73
CA ASP A 81 -4.39 2.07 17.14
C ASP A 81 -3.21 1.58 17.97
N GLN A 82 -2.26 2.51 18.25
CA GLN A 82 -1.06 2.20 19.01
C GLN A 82 -1.34 2.17 20.50
N PHE A 83 -1.10 1.03 21.12
CA PHE A 83 -1.15 0.88 22.57
C PHE A 83 0.23 1.03 23.21
N PHE A 84 0.30 1.87 24.24
CA PHE A 84 1.47 2.02 25.08
C PHE A 84 1.06 1.93 26.55
N PHE A 85 1.91 1.33 27.38
CA PHE A 85 1.70 1.31 28.81
C PHE A 85 1.68 2.75 29.38
N SER A 86 0.82 2.99 30.35
CA SER A 86 0.70 4.31 30.97
C SER A 86 2.03 4.78 31.57
N ASN A 87 2.35 6.05 31.37
CA ASN A 87 3.56 6.70 31.90
C ASN A 87 4.91 6.13 31.44
N THR A 88 4.96 5.31 30.41
CA THR A 88 6.22 4.83 29.84
C THR A 88 6.91 5.87 28.98
N THR A 89 8.23 5.73 28.88
CA THR A 89 9.11 6.50 28.01
C THR A 89 9.57 5.62 26.83
N PRO A 90 9.99 6.19 25.68
CA PRO A 90 10.61 5.41 24.59
C PRO A 90 11.75 4.53 25.07
N LYS A 91 12.58 4.98 26.02
CA LYS A 91 13.67 4.21 26.61
C LYS A 91 13.18 2.91 27.28
N GLU A 92 12.07 2.98 28.02
CA GLU A 92 11.48 1.80 28.66
C GLU A 92 10.85 0.85 27.66
N ILE A 93 10.22 1.39 26.60
CA ILE A 93 9.65 0.63 25.51
C ILE A 93 10.75 -0.09 24.72
N ILE A 94 11.86 0.56 24.40
CA ILE A 94 13.04 -0.06 23.78
C ILE A 94 13.52 -1.24 24.61
N LYS A 95 13.64 -1.05 25.93
CA LYS A 95 14.05 -2.14 26.85
C LYS A 95 13.08 -3.32 26.79
N PHE A 96 11.76 -3.06 26.72
CA PHE A 96 10.76 -4.13 26.57
C PHE A 96 10.95 -4.88 25.24
N TYR A 97 11.06 -4.20 24.10
CA TYR A 97 11.22 -4.85 22.82
C TYR A 97 12.55 -5.60 22.66
N THR A 98 13.63 -5.16 23.32
CA THR A 98 14.89 -5.90 23.41
C THR A 98 14.71 -7.27 24.08
N SER A 99 13.73 -7.42 24.97
CA SER A 99 13.44 -8.72 25.59
C SER A 99 12.51 -9.60 24.74
N VAL A 100 11.79 -9.03 23.77
CA VAL A 100 10.84 -9.75 22.91
C VAL A 100 11.48 -10.17 21.60
N TYR A 101 12.23 -9.27 20.95
CA TYR A 101 12.89 -9.52 19.68
C TYR A 101 14.38 -9.77 19.89
N ARG A 102 14.84 -10.95 19.50
CA ARG A 102 16.23 -11.41 19.71
C ARG A 102 17.26 -10.48 19.05
N ASP A 103 16.96 -10.02 17.83
CA ASP A 103 17.89 -9.26 17.01
C ASP A 103 17.56 -7.75 17.04
N PHE A 104 16.92 -7.28 18.12
CA PHE A 104 16.53 -5.88 18.27
C PHE A 104 17.77 -4.96 18.35
N ASP A 105 17.88 -4.03 17.43
CA ASP A 105 18.98 -3.05 17.37
C ASP A 105 18.66 -1.78 18.16
N VAL A 106 19.10 -1.73 19.42
CA VAL A 106 18.91 -0.59 20.32
C VAL A 106 19.51 0.69 19.75
N LYS A 107 20.72 0.59 19.15
CA LYS A 107 21.41 1.75 18.59
C LYS A 107 20.66 2.32 17.40
N LYS A 108 20.26 1.48 16.46
CA LYS A 108 19.45 1.86 15.29
C LYS A 108 18.16 2.56 15.75
N CYS A 109 17.45 2.00 16.75
CA CYS A 109 16.24 2.62 17.28
C CYS A 109 16.51 4.03 17.83
N GLN A 110 17.56 4.20 18.63
CA GLN A 110 17.92 5.50 19.21
C GLN A 110 18.35 6.50 18.13
N ASP A 111 19.10 6.07 17.13
CA ASP A 111 19.54 6.92 16.02
C ASP A 111 18.33 7.40 15.19
N ILE A 112 17.35 6.52 14.92
CA ILE A 112 16.11 6.89 14.24
C ILE A 112 15.31 7.89 15.10
N LEU A 113 15.11 7.63 16.38
CA LEU A 113 14.38 8.54 17.28
C LEU A 113 15.04 9.92 17.36
N LYS A 114 16.37 9.95 17.40
CA LYS A 114 17.14 11.21 17.37
C LYS A 114 16.95 11.95 16.03
N ALA A 115 16.97 11.25 14.91
CA ALA A 115 16.74 11.85 13.60
C ALA A 115 15.30 12.40 13.44
N LEU A 116 14.33 11.82 14.15
CA LEU A 116 12.93 12.25 14.20
C LEU A 116 12.65 13.29 15.30
N ASP A 117 13.69 13.78 16.00
CA ASP A 117 13.58 14.73 17.14
C ASP A 117 12.65 14.24 18.26
N LEU A 118 12.66 12.94 18.55
CA LEU A 118 11.88 12.33 19.62
C LEU A 118 12.73 12.10 20.87
N ASP A 119 12.40 12.80 21.97
CA ASP A 119 13.09 12.62 23.25
C ASP A 119 12.76 11.27 23.88
N ILE A 120 13.79 10.42 24.04
CA ILE A 120 13.70 9.06 24.61
C ILE A 120 13.30 9.02 26.08
N ASN A 121 13.40 10.15 26.82
CA ASN A 121 13.05 10.28 28.23
C ASN A 121 11.68 10.94 28.46
N ARG A 122 11.06 11.50 27.41
CA ARG A 122 9.73 12.12 27.49
C ARG A 122 8.65 11.03 27.53
N LYS A 123 7.63 11.22 28.36
CA LYS A 123 6.52 10.26 28.50
C LYS A 123 5.68 10.16 27.22
N VAL A 124 5.42 8.94 26.75
CA VAL A 124 4.71 8.68 25.47
C VAL A 124 3.24 9.13 25.52
N ASN A 125 2.61 9.19 26.70
CA ASN A 125 1.26 9.74 26.84
C ASN A 125 1.16 11.24 26.49
N THR A 126 2.30 11.96 26.45
CA THR A 126 2.37 13.36 26.02
C THR A 126 2.69 13.54 24.52
N PHE A 127 2.87 12.44 23.80
CA PHE A 127 3.13 12.45 22.37
C PHE A 127 1.84 12.70 21.57
N SER A 128 1.95 13.43 20.46
CA SER A 128 0.88 13.50 19.46
C SER A 128 0.64 12.13 18.78
N LYS A 129 -0.45 11.96 18.04
CA LYS A 129 -0.72 10.75 17.25
C LYS A 129 0.45 10.47 16.28
N GLY A 130 0.93 11.50 15.57
CA GLY A 130 2.08 11.39 14.66
C GLY A 130 3.37 10.96 15.36
N MET A 131 3.70 11.58 16.52
CA MET A 131 4.89 11.18 17.31
C MET A 131 4.82 9.73 17.80
N LYS A 132 3.64 9.25 18.16
CA LYS A 132 3.43 7.83 18.52
C LYS A 132 3.67 6.91 17.33
N LYS A 133 3.17 7.26 16.13
CA LYS A 133 3.44 6.51 14.89
C LYS A 133 4.93 6.48 14.57
N GLN A 134 5.61 7.61 14.67
CA GLN A 134 7.07 7.70 14.48
C GLN A 134 7.82 6.77 15.45
N LEU A 135 7.42 6.74 16.72
CA LEU A 135 8.00 5.82 17.71
C LEU A 135 7.78 4.35 17.32
N CYS A 136 6.55 3.97 16.89
CA CYS A 136 6.26 2.61 16.45
C CYS A 136 7.09 2.22 15.21
N ILE A 137 7.27 3.14 14.26
CA ILE A 137 8.11 2.93 13.08
C ILE A 137 9.57 2.68 13.49
N ALA A 138 10.12 3.53 14.37
CA ALA A 138 11.50 3.35 14.87
C ALA A 138 11.71 2.01 15.55
N ILE A 139 10.75 1.58 16.37
CA ILE A 139 10.77 0.27 17.03
C ILE A 139 10.66 -0.86 16.01
N GLY A 140 9.71 -0.77 15.07
CA GLY A 140 9.45 -1.80 14.07
C GLY A 140 10.65 -2.02 13.14
N VAL A 141 11.33 -0.96 12.73
CA VAL A 141 12.56 -1.04 11.95
C VAL A 141 13.71 -1.65 12.77
N ALA A 142 13.82 -1.23 14.04
CA ALA A 142 14.87 -1.73 14.94
C ALA A 142 14.65 -3.17 15.42
N ALA A 143 13.43 -3.71 15.27
CA ALA A 143 13.14 -5.11 15.58
C ALA A 143 13.90 -6.09 14.64
N ASN A 144 14.46 -5.59 13.54
CA ASN A 144 15.25 -6.34 12.56
C ASN A 144 14.55 -7.59 12.00
N THR A 145 13.21 -7.55 11.96
CA THR A 145 12.41 -8.61 11.35
C THR A 145 12.43 -8.52 9.84
N ARG A 146 12.16 -9.63 9.15
CA ARG A 146 12.12 -9.71 7.69
C ARG A 146 10.94 -8.94 7.10
N TYR A 147 9.78 -8.98 7.78
CA TYR A 147 8.55 -8.31 7.35
C TYR A 147 8.14 -7.23 8.33
N LEU A 148 7.64 -6.11 7.80
CA LEU A 148 7.07 -5.02 8.58
C LEU A 148 5.62 -4.80 8.15
N LEU A 149 4.68 -5.18 9.00
CA LEU A 149 3.25 -5.03 8.75
C LEU A 149 2.80 -3.66 9.25
N CYS A 150 2.33 -2.81 8.35
CA CYS A 150 1.99 -1.42 8.62
C CYS A 150 0.49 -1.17 8.39
N ASP A 151 -0.29 -1.01 9.46
CA ASP A 151 -1.72 -0.70 9.36
C ASP A 151 -1.93 0.81 9.48
N GLU A 152 -2.33 1.48 8.38
CA GLU A 152 -2.56 2.93 8.28
C GLU A 152 -1.39 3.76 8.86
N THR A 153 -0.16 3.30 8.66
CA THR A 153 1.03 3.84 9.33
C THR A 153 1.38 5.25 8.86
N PHE A 154 1.08 5.59 7.61
CA PHE A 154 1.32 6.92 7.04
C PHE A 154 0.24 7.95 7.40
N ASP A 155 -0.96 7.50 7.85
CA ASP A 155 -2.02 8.40 8.26
C ASP A 155 -1.60 9.26 9.46
N GLY A 156 -1.86 10.58 9.38
CA GLY A 156 -1.49 11.55 10.40
C GLY A 156 -0.01 11.93 10.47
N LEU A 157 0.84 11.45 9.54
CA LEU A 157 2.17 11.98 9.32
C LEU A 157 2.09 13.18 8.35
N ASP A 158 2.85 14.22 8.64
CA ASP A 158 3.02 15.33 7.69
C ASP A 158 3.83 14.87 6.45
N PRO A 159 3.79 15.62 5.33
CA PRO A 159 4.46 15.21 4.10
C PRO A 159 5.98 14.98 4.25
N VAL A 160 6.67 15.77 5.08
CA VAL A 160 8.11 15.63 5.29
C VAL A 160 8.43 14.34 6.04
N MET A 161 7.68 14.08 7.11
CA MET A 161 7.81 12.83 7.89
C MET A 161 7.46 11.61 7.05
N ARG A 162 6.43 11.70 6.21
CA ARG A 162 6.05 10.61 5.29
C ARG A 162 7.19 10.27 4.34
N GLN A 163 7.84 11.28 3.76
CA GLN A 163 9.00 11.09 2.90
C GLN A 163 10.20 10.50 3.65
N ALA A 164 10.45 10.95 4.88
CA ALA A 164 11.52 10.40 5.72
C ALA A 164 11.31 8.90 6.02
N VAL A 165 10.07 8.49 6.32
CA VAL A 165 9.72 7.08 6.55
C VAL A 165 9.88 6.25 5.28
N LYS A 166 9.45 6.76 4.11
CA LYS A 166 9.66 6.09 2.81
C LYS A 166 11.15 5.86 2.56
N SER A 167 11.99 6.89 2.76
CA SER A 167 13.44 6.79 2.61
C SER A 167 14.07 5.80 3.60
N LEU A 168 13.55 5.75 4.84
CA LEU A 168 13.99 4.78 5.84
C LEU A 168 13.67 3.35 5.40
N PHE A 169 12.45 3.08 4.90
CA PHE A 169 12.07 1.77 4.41
C PHE A 169 12.91 1.35 3.21
N ALA A 170 13.11 2.24 2.22
CA ALA A 170 13.95 1.97 1.06
C ALA A 170 15.38 1.59 1.46
N LYS A 171 15.96 2.31 2.44
CA LYS A 171 17.28 2.00 2.99
C LYS A 171 17.32 0.60 3.63
N GLU A 172 16.33 0.26 4.47
CA GLU A 172 16.28 -1.05 5.14
C GLU A 172 16.01 -2.20 4.16
N MET A 173 15.29 -1.93 3.05
CA MET A 173 15.12 -2.89 1.96
C MET A 173 16.44 -3.19 1.27
N ASP A 174 17.22 -2.15 0.94
CA ASP A 174 18.52 -2.27 0.28
C ASP A 174 19.56 -2.95 1.20
N GLU A 175 19.62 -2.55 2.48
CA GLU A 175 20.64 -3.04 3.42
C GLU A 175 20.40 -4.48 3.92
N ARG A 176 19.15 -4.91 4.11
CA ARG A 176 18.81 -6.18 4.74
C ARG A 176 17.62 -6.95 4.16
N GLY A 177 17.06 -6.49 3.04
CA GLY A 177 15.93 -7.14 2.39
C GLY A 177 14.63 -7.05 3.20
N LEU A 178 14.39 -5.94 3.90
CA LEU A 178 13.10 -5.69 4.56
C LEU A 178 11.98 -5.77 3.53
N THR A 179 10.87 -6.38 3.89
CA THR A 179 9.63 -6.45 3.08
C THR A 179 8.51 -5.72 3.82
N PRO A 180 8.22 -4.46 3.49
CA PRO A 180 7.10 -3.73 4.05
C PRO A 180 5.77 -4.16 3.44
N ILE A 181 4.75 -4.42 4.28
CA ILE A 181 3.36 -4.64 3.89
C ILE A 181 2.53 -3.49 4.46
N ILE A 182 2.02 -2.62 3.59
CA ILE A 182 1.44 -1.34 4.00
C ILE A 182 -0.02 -1.29 3.63
N ALA A 183 -0.90 -1.32 4.62
CA ALA A 183 -2.33 -1.07 4.42
C ALA A 183 -2.60 0.44 4.48
N SER A 184 -3.28 0.97 3.47
CA SER A 184 -3.74 2.36 3.43
C SER A 184 -5.06 2.48 2.66
N HIS A 185 -5.86 3.48 3.02
CA HIS A 185 -7.02 3.90 2.23
C HIS A 185 -6.65 5.02 1.24
N ASN A 186 -5.43 5.55 1.29
CA ASN A 186 -4.94 6.64 0.45
C ASN A 186 -3.89 6.13 -0.54
N LEU A 187 -4.28 6.02 -1.80
CA LEU A 187 -3.43 5.58 -2.91
C LEU A 187 -2.16 6.42 -3.09
N ARG A 188 -2.27 7.75 -2.87
CA ARG A 188 -1.12 8.67 -3.02
C ARG A 188 0.00 8.40 -2.02
N GLU A 189 -0.33 7.82 -0.86
CA GLU A 189 0.69 7.44 0.12
C GLU A 189 1.56 6.30 -0.36
N LEU A 190 1.00 5.41 -1.19
CA LEU A 190 1.62 4.19 -1.67
C LEU A 190 2.28 4.34 -3.05
N GLU A 191 1.87 5.36 -3.82
CA GLU A 191 2.24 5.53 -5.24
C GLU A 191 3.76 5.52 -5.50
N ASP A 192 4.54 6.14 -4.61
CA ASP A 192 5.98 6.32 -4.79
C ASP A 192 6.81 5.24 -4.07
N ILE A 193 6.17 4.28 -3.40
CA ILE A 193 6.90 3.29 -2.61
C ILE A 193 6.54 1.84 -2.95
N CYS A 194 5.32 1.57 -3.43
CA CYS A 194 4.88 0.20 -3.65
C CYS A 194 5.35 -0.37 -4.99
N ASP A 195 5.85 -1.60 -4.95
CA ASP A 195 6.18 -2.40 -6.13
C ASP A 195 4.97 -3.19 -6.59
N HIS A 196 4.20 -3.74 -5.64
CA HIS A 196 3.00 -4.52 -5.88
C HIS A 196 1.83 -3.98 -5.05
N VAL A 197 0.64 -3.99 -5.62
CA VAL A 197 -0.57 -3.53 -4.95
C VAL A 197 -1.71 -4.55 -5.02
N GLY A 198 -2.41 -4.69 -3.90
CA GLY A 198 -3.65 -5.46 -3.79
C GLY A 198 -4.81 -4.55 -3.42
N LEU A 199 -5.87 -4.52 -4.24
CA LEU A 199 -7.11 -3.79 -3.93
C LEU A 199 -8.09 -4.71 -3.22
N LEU A 200 -8.41 -4.37 -1.98
CA LEU A 200 -9.40 -5.07 -1.17
C LEU A 200 -10.74 -4.33 -1.21
N HIS A 201 -11.80 -5.05 -1.52
CA HIS A 201 -13.16 -4.53 -1.52
C HIS A 201 -14.13 -5.56 -0.93
N LYS A 202 -14.93 -5.13 0.07
CA LYS A 202 -15.93 -6.00 0.74
C LYS A 202 -15.41 -7.38 1.11
N GLY A 203 -14.17 -7.42 1.61
CA GLY A 203 -13.50 -8.64 2.02
C GLY A 203 -12.86 -9.47 0.90
N GLY A 204 -13.03 -9.15 -0.38
CA GLY A 204 -12.41 -9.82 -1.51
C GLY A 204 -11.29 -8.99 -2.15
N ILE A 205 -10.29 -9.65 -2.76
CA ILE A 205 -9.29 -8.97 -3.60
C ILE A 205 -9.85 -8.81 -5.01
N LEU A 206 -10.03 -7.56 -5.45
CA LEU A 206 -10.48 -7.24 -6.80
C LEU A 206 -9.32 -7.23 -7.80
N LEU A 207 -8.15 -6.79 -7.35
CA LEU A 207 -6.97 -6.60 -8.19
C LEU A 207 -5.73 -6.88 -7.37
N SER A 208 -4.76 -7.59 -7.96
CA SER A 208 -3.42 -7.78 -7.41
C SER A 208 -2.43 -7.74 -8.57
N LYS A 209 -1.62 -6.67 -8.67
CA LYS A 209 -0.74 -6.40 -9.81
C LYS A 209 0.52 -5.65 -9.40
N ASP A 210 1.57 -5.82 -10.19
CA ASP A 210 2.77 -5.00 -10.13
C ASP A 210 2.47 -3.58 -10.62
N VAL A 211 2.94 -2.58 -9.89
CA VAL A 211 2.67 -1.15 -10.20
C VAL A 211 3.33 -0.76 -11.52
N SER A 212 4.52 -1.28 -11.80
CA SER A 212 5.23 -1.08 -13.06
C SER A 212 4.42 -1.56 -14.26
N ASP A 213 3.86 -2.78 -14.18
CA ASP A 213 3.05 -3.36 -15.26
C ASP A 213 1.77 -2.55 -15.50
N MET A 214 1.19 -2.02 -14.43
CA MET A 214 0.02 -1.15 -14.55
C MET A 214 0.35 0.16 -15.26
N LYS A 215 1.48 0.78 -14.92
CA LYS A 215 1.93 2.05 -15.51
C LYS A 215 2.38 1.90 -16.97
N LEU A 216 2.90 0.73 -17.35
CA LEU A 216 3.35 0.46 -18.72
C LEU A 216 2.20 0.19 -19.72
N ASN A 217 1.04 -0.21 -19.23
CA ASN A 217 -0.08 -0.65 -20.07
C ASN A 217 -1.26 0.32 -20.11
N ILE A 218 -1.20 1.44 -19.39
CA ILE A 218 -2.29 2.42 -19.39
C ILE A 218 -1.68 3.81 -19.55
N HIS A 219 -2.15 4.55 -20.54
CA HIS A 219 -1.65 5.87 -20.88
C HIS A 219 -2.78 6.89 -20.91
N LYS A 220 -2.43 8.12 -20.55
CA LYS A 220 -3.33 9.27 -20.59
C LYS A 220 -2.85 10.22 -21.68
N VAL A 221 -3.71 10.51 -22.62
CA VAL A 221 -3.43 11.44 -23.71
C VAL A 221 -4.34 12.64 -23.59
N GLN A 222 -3.76 13.83 -23.53
CA GLN A 222 -4.50 15.07 -23.66
C GLN A 222 -4.33 15.56 -25.09
N CYS A 223 -5.43 15.78 -25.81
CA CYS A 223 -5.37 16.16 -27.22
C CYS A 223 -6.46 17.16 -27.61
N VAL A 224 -6.19 17.88 -28.69
CA VAL A 224 -7.11 18.81 -29.34
C VAL A 224 -7.21 18.42 -30.81
N PHE A 225 -8.42 18.24 -31.30
CA PHE A 225 -8.67 17.95 -32.71
C PHE A 225 -9.29 19.18 -33.42
N GLU A 226 -9.16 19.20 -34.75
CA GLU A 226 -9.93 20.15 -35.57
C GLU A 226 -11.42 19.86 -35.46
N LYS A 227 -12.28 20.87 -35.83
CA LYS A 227 -13.73 20.76 -35.65
C LYS A 227 -14.39 19.68 -36.49
N ASP A 228 -13.77 19.31 -37.60
CA ASP A 228 -14.22 18.32 -38.58
C ASP A 228 -13.63 16.94 -38.35
N PHE A 229 -12.87 16.75 -37.28
CA PHE A 229 -12.28 15.42 -36.94
C PHE A 229 -13.39 14.42 -36.59
N ASP A 230 -13.35 13.28 -37.26
CA ASP A 230 -14.26 12.17 -36.98
C ASP A 230 -13.89 11.45 -35.68
N MET A 231 -14.64 11.71 -34.61
CA MET A 231 -14.45 11.11 -33.30
C MET A 231 -14.63 9.58 -33.30
N GLU A 232 -15.28 8.99 -34.30
CA GLU A 232 -15.43 7.53 -34.44
C GLU A 232 -14.07 6.84 -34.68
N ARG A 233 -13.11 7.54 -35.26
CA ARG A 233 -11.75 7.01 -35.44
C ARG A 233 -11.05 6.69 -34.13
N LEU A 234 -11.41 7.34 -33.04
CA LEU A 234 -10.86 7.02 -31.74
C LEU A 234 -11.21 5.59 -31.26
N LYS A 235 -12.21 4.94 -31.86
CA LYS A 235 -12.54 3.52 -31.59
C LYS A 235 -11.45 2.54 -32.06
N GLU A 236 -10.48 3.00 -32.83
CA GLU A 236 -9.28 2.22 -33.18
C GLU A 236 -8.32 2.03 -31.99
N LEU A 237 -8.50 2.82 -30.93
CA LEU A 237 -7.76 2.72 -29.67
C LEU A 237 -8.60 1.96 -28.64
N ASP A 238 -7.92 1.22 -27.75
CA ASP A 238 -8.58 0.58 -26.60
C ASP A 238 -8.82 1.60 -25.49
N ILE A 239 -9.90 2.38 -25.66
CA ILE A 239 -10.25 3.50 -24.80
C ILE A 239 -10.98 3.00 -23.56
N MET A 240 -10.41 3.28 -22.41
CA MET A 240 -11.02 3.03 -21.10
C MET A 240 -11.90 4.20 -20.63
N GLN A 241 -11.47 5.44 -20.86
CA GLN A 241 -12.20 6.64 -20.42
C GLN A 241 -11.94 7.83 -21.35
N VAL A 242 -12.96 8.67 -21.56
CA VAL A 242 -12.84 9.97 -22.23
C VAL A 242 -13.44 11.06 -21.35
N LYS A 243 -12.67 12.12 -21.10
CA LYS A 243 -13.13 13.34 -20.43
C LYS A 243 -12.98 14.51 -21.38
N ASN A 244 -14.02 15.33 -21.52
CA ASN A 244 -14.02 16.50 -22.39
C ASN A 244 -14.06 17.78 -21.55
N SER A 245 -13.14 18.69 -21.84
CA SER A 245 -13.11 20.03 -21.25
C SER A 245 -12.99 21.07 -22.38
N GLY A 246 -14.13 21.53 -22.86
CA GLY A 246 -14.20 22.39 -24.05
C GLY A 246 -13.68 21.66 -25.30
N ARG A 247 -12.58 22.13 -25.87
CA ARG A 247 -11.92 21.52 -27.04
C ARG A 247 -10.83 20.50 -26.67
N VAL A 248 -10.52 20.39 -25.39
CA VAL A 248 -9.49 19.49 -24.90
C VAL A 248 -10.12 18.15 -24.55
N HIS A 249 -9.66 17.09 -25.17
CA HIS A 249 -10.03 15.71 -24.86
C HIS A 249 -8.93 15.09 -24.02
N THR A 250 -9.27 14.51 -22.90
CA THR A 250 -8.38 13.70 -22.07
C THR A 250 -8.84 12.26 -22.18
N ILE A 251 -8.02 11.42 -22.80
CA ILE A 251 -8.35 10.04 -23.14
C ILE A 251 -7.43 9.10 -22.35
N THR A 252 -7.99 8.15 -21.61
CA THR A 252 -7.24 7.06 -20.99
C THR A 252 -7.32 5.84 -21.91
N ILE A 253 -6.16 5.33 -22.32
CA ILE A 253 -6.01 4.31 -23.35
C ILE A 253 -5.21 3.16 -22.80
N LYS A 254 -5.64 1.94 -23.03
CA LYS A 254 -4.90 0.72 -22.73
C LYS A 254 -4.10 0.27 -23.96
N GLY A 255 -2.84 -0.08 -23.75
CA GLY A 255 -1.96 -0.55 -24.82
C GLY A 255 -0.51 -0.12 -24.63
N ASN A 256 0.32 -0.47 -25.59
CA ASN A 256 1.72 -0.06 -25.64
C ASN A 256 1.84 1.43 -26.02
N GLU A 257 2.79 2.13 -25.40
CA GLU A 257 2.99 3.57 -25.63
C GLU A 257 3.33 3.91 -27.09
N GLU A 258 4.18 3.10 -27.72
CA GLU A 258 4.61 3.33 -29.11
C GLU A 258 3.44 3.19 -30.09
N ASP A 259 2.63 2.15 -29.93
CA ASP A 259 1.42 1.92 -30.77
C ASP A 259 0.40 3.06 -30.60
N ILE A 260 0.21 3.53 -29.38
CA ILE A 260 -0.69 4.67 -29.09
C ILE A 260 -0.16 5.93 -29.75
N ARG A 261 1.14 6.18 -29.65
CA ARG A 261 1.80 7.35 -30.24
C ARG A 261 1.66 7.35 -31.77
N GLU A 262 1.94 6.23 -32.44
CA GLU A 262 1.77 6.09 -33.89
C GLU A 262 0.32 6.37 -34.32
N LYS A 263 -0.66 5.82 -33.61
CA LYS A 263 -2.08 6.06 -33.91
C LYS A 263 -2.46 7.52 -33.68
N MET A 264 -2.03 8.14 -32.58
CA MET A 264 -2.30 9.55 -32.33
C MET A 264 -1.73 10.46 -33.42
N GLU A 265 -0.51 10.18 -33.88
CA GLU A 265 0.10 10.89 -35.01
C GLU A 265 -0.70 10.72 -36.30
N SER A 266 -1.22 9.53 -36.59
CA SER A 266 -2.07 9.26 -37.76
C SER A 266 -3.41 10.00 -37.74
N PHE A 267 -3.89 10.39 -36.57
CA PHE A 267 -5.11 11.21 -36.39
C PHE A 267 -4.85 12.70 -36.65
N ALA A 268 -3.58 13.11 -36.73
CA ALA A 268 -3.15 14.49 -36.98
C ALA A 268 -3.85 15.51 -36.05
N PRO A 269 -3.76 15.38 -34.71
CA PRO A 269 -4.35 16.33 -33.81
C PRO A 269 -3.66 17.70 -33.91
N VAL A 270 -4.37 18.78 -33.60
CA VAL A 270 -3.77 20.13 -33.49
C VAL A 270 -2.63 20.15 -32.47
N SER A 271 -2.84 19.44 -31.38
CA SER A 271 -1.82 19.19 -30.37
C SER A 271 -2.18 17.95 -29.57
N TYR A 272 -1.17 17.21 -29.11
CA TYR A 272 -1.34 16.16 -28.11
C TYR A 272 -0.14 16.06 -27.19
N GLU A 273 -0.38 15.60 -25.98
CA GLU A 273 0.62 15.33 -24.96
C GLU A 273 0.28 14.03 -24.26
N MET A 274 1.27 13.16 -24.10
CA MET A 274 1.15 11.97 -23.28
C MET A 274 1.52 12.31 -21.84
N MET A 275 0.63 11.97 -20.91
CA MET A 275 0.77 12.29 -19.50
C MET A 275 0.88 11.00 -18.69
N GLY A 276 1.70 11.00 -17.63
CA GLY A 276 1.71 9.92 -16.66
C GLY A 276 0.36 9.85 -15.91
N LEU A 277 -0.07 8.64 -15.62
CA LEU A 277 -1.23 8.40 -14.75
C LEU A 277 -0.77 8.25 -13.30
N SER A 278 -1.55 8.84 -12.40
CA SER A 278 -1.43 8.50 -10.99
C SER A 278 -1.93 7.07 -10.72
N LEU A 279 -1.46 6.46 -9.67
CA LEU A 279 -1.95 5.14 -9.24
C LEU A 279 -3.47 5.15 -9.03
N GLU A 280 -4.02 6.27 -8.52
CA GLU A 280 -5.45 6.49 -8.35
C GLU A 280 -6.22 6.46 -9.69
N GLU A 281 -5.71 7.12 -10.72
CA GLU A 281 -6.32 7.12 -12.05
C GLU A 281 -6.28 5.73 -12.70
N ILE A 282 -5.18 5.02 -12.53
CA ILE A 282 -5.03 3.64 -13.01
C ILE A 282 -6.05 2.72 -12.32
N PHE A 283 -6.17 2.82 -11.00
CA PHE A 283 -7.13 2.01 -10.25
C PHE A 283 -8.58 2.30 -10.64
N ILE A 284 -8.95 3.57 -10.81
CA ILE A 284 -10.28 3.94 -11.29
C ILE A 284 -10.55 3.30 -12.65
N SER A 285 -9.60 3.40 -13.58
CA SER A 285 -9.76 2.86 -14.93
C SER A 285 -9.86 1.32 -14.95
N GLU A 286 -9.03 0.62 -14.19
CA GLU A 286 -9.05 -0.85 -14.10
C GLU A 286 -10.34 -1.38 -13.45
N THR A 287 -10.89 -0.67 -12.48
CA THR A 287 -12.06 -1.15 -11.72
C THR A 287 -13.38 -0.75 -12.34
N GLU A 288 -13.45 0.32 -13.14
CA GLU A 288 -14.61 0.63 -13.98
C GLU A 288 -14.93 -0.53 -14.94
N VAL A 289 -13.91 -1.27 -15.42
CA VAL A 289 -14.09 -2.47 -16.24
C VAL A 289 -14.86 -3.58 -15.52
N TYR A 290 -14.73 -3.66 -14.19
CA TYR A 290 -15.47 -4.64 -13.36
C TYR A 290 -16.84 -4.13 -12.90
N GLY A 291 -17.30 -2.99 -13.42
CA GLY A 291 -18.61 -2.41 -13.08
C GLY A 291 -18.68 -1.75 -11.70
N TYR A 292 -17.54 -1.48 -11.10
CA TYR A 292 -17.44 -0.77 -9.81
C TYR A 292 -17.24 0.72 -10.04
N ASP A 293 -18.22 1.52 -9.64
CA ASP A 293 -18.09 2.98 -9.58
C ASP A 293 -17.27 3.35 -8.32
N ILE A 294 -15.95 3.30 -8.47
CA ILE A 294 -15.00 3.62 -7.37
C ILE A 294 -15.18 5.05 -6.87
N LYS A 295 -15.66 5.98 -7.69
CA LYS A 295 -15.93 7.35 -7.24
C LYS A 295 -16.94 7.39 -6.08
N LYS A 296 -17.87 6.44 -6.01
CA LYS A 296 -18.77 6.25 -4.86
C LYS A 296 -18.16 5.53 -3.69
N LEU A 297 -16.94 4.96 -3.85
CA LEU A 297 -16.27 4.15 -2.85
C LEU A 297 -15.10 4.85 -2.17
N ILE A 298 -14.51 5.87 -2.81
CA ILE A 298 -13.32 6.59 -2.32
C ILE A 298 -13.67 8.04 -1.89
N PHE A 299 -14.79 8.58 -2.33
CA PHE A 299 -15.34 9.89 -2.00
C PHE A 299 -16.75 9.73 -1.44
#